data_045988e727f42c5ac219abc372001a15
#
_entry.id   045988e727f42c5ac219abc372001a15
#
_cell.length_a   1.000
_cell.length_b   1.000
_cell.length_c   1.000
_cell.angle_alpha   90.00
_cell.angle_beta   90.00
_cell.angle_gamma   90.00
#
_symmetry.space_group_name_H-M   'P 1'
#
loop_
_entity.id
_entity.type
_entity.pdbx_description
1 polymer ?
#
loop_
_entity_poly.entity_id
_entity_poly.type
_entity_poly.pdbx_seq_one_letter_code
_entity_poly.pdbx_strand_id
1 'polypeptide(L)'
;MGDLRAASTPALALLVARGVPHTVHEYEIEGPSGPEAHRGARVAYGAAAAAALGVSPERLYKTLVIALEGGSATDGELALAVLPSSAELSERAAAAALGAKRATLASTEAVQR
;
A
#
# COMPACT_ATOMS: atom_id res chain seq x y z
N MET A 1 12.86 18.96 16.38
CA MET A 1 13.13 17.76 17.19
C MET A 1 12.51 16.57 16.50
N GLY A 2 13.31 15.59 16.16
CA GLY A 2 12.81 14.42 15.47
C GLY A 2 11.97 13.55 16.38
N ASP A 3 10.82 13.13 15.88
CA ASP A 3 10.01 12.14 16.56
C ASP A 3 10.72 10.79 16.39
N LEU A 4 10.99 10.11 17.51
CA LEU A 4 11.61 8.79 17.48
C LEU A 4 10.80 7.79 16.64
N ARG A 5 9.50 8.01 16.56
CA ARG A 5 8.62 7.16 15.76
C ARG A 5 8.80 7.39 14.26
N ALA A 6 9.33 8.54 13.86
CA ALA A 6 9.55 8.83 12.45
C ALA A 6 10.53 7.88 11.80
N ALA A 7 11.38 7.22 12.59
CA ALA A 7 12.33 6.23 12.09
C ALA A 7 11.94 4.79 12.48
N SER A 8 10.69 4.58 12.90
CA SER A 8 10.26 3.28 13.40
C SER A 8 10.05 2.21 12.33
N THR A 9 9.96 2.61 11.07
CA THR A 9 9.81 1.67 9.96
C THR A 9 10.98 1.79 9.00
N PRO A 10 11.28 0.73 8.24
CA PRO A 10 12.35 0.81 7.24
C PRO A 10 12.13 1.91 6.21
N ALA A 11 10.88 2.16 5.82
CA ALA A 11 10.58 3.21 4.85
C ALA A 11 10.89 4.59 5.41
N LEU A 12 10.48 4.85 6.65
CA LEU A 12 10.77 6.13 7.29
C LEU A 12 12.26 6.32 7.52
N ALA A 13 12.95 5.27 7.94
CA ALA A 13 14.39 5.32 8.11
C ALA A 13 15.11 5.66 6.79
N LEU A 14 14.63 5.10 5.69
CA LEU A 14 15.19 5.39 4.37
C LEU A 14 15.00 6.84 3.98
N LEU A 15 13.81 7.39 4.22
CA LEU A 15 13.54 8.79 3.91
C LEU A 15 14.47 9.72 4.70
N VAL A 16 14.66 9.42 5.98
CA VAL A 16 15.57 10.19 6.83
C VAL A 16 17.00 10.08 6.32
N ALA A 17 17.44 8.86 6.03
CA ALA A 17 18.81 8.62 5.58
C ALA A 17 19.11 9.33 4.26
N ARG A 18 18.13 9.47 3.38
CA ARG A 18 18.31 10.13 2.09
C ARG A 18 17.96 11.61 2.10
N GLY A 19 17.60 12.15 3.25
CA GLY A 19 17.27 13.58 3.36
C GLY A 19 16.04 13.99 2.57
N VAL A 20 15.09 13.06 2.39
CA VAL A 20 13.86 13.35 1.64
C VAL A 20 12.90 14.12 2.56
N PRO A 21 12.47 15.33 2.19
CA PRO A 21 11.51 16.06 3.00
C PRO A 21 10.19 15.31 3.09
N HIS A 22 9.69 15.15 4.29
CA HIS A 22 8.42 14.46 4.55
C HIS A 22 7.89 14.84 5.90
N THR A 23 6.60 14.59 6.12
CA THR A 23 5.94 14.78 7.40
C THR A 23 5.28 13.47 7.79
N VAL A 24 5.48 13.05 9.04
CA VAL A 24 4.83 11.84 9.54
C VAL A 24 3.55 12.23 10.25
N HIS A 25 2.45 11.63 9.83
CA HIS A 25 1.14 11.85 10.44
C HIS A 25 0.69 10.56 11.11
N GLU A 26 0.48 10.62 12.41
CA GLU A 26 -0.03 9.49 13.15
C GLU A 26 -1.53 9.66 13.36
N TYR A 27 -2.25 8.56 13.29
CA TYR A 27 -3.70 8.57 13.48
C TYR A 27 -4.15 7.23 14.03
N GLU A 28 -5.31 7.23 14.67
CA GLU A 28 -5.91 6.01 15.19
C GLU A 28 -7.21 5.74 14.45
N ILE A 29 -7.43 4.48 14.11
CA ILE A 29 -8.62 4.03 13.43
C ILE A 29 -9.19 2.83 14.16
N GLU A 30 -10.47 2.89 14.48
CA GLU A 30 -11.17 1.75 15.04
C GLU A 30 -11.64 0.86 13.89
N GLY A 31 -11.52 -0.44 14.07
CA GLY A 31 -12.00 -1.40 13.10
C GLY A 31 -11.00 -2.53 12.86
N PRO A 32 -11.38 -3.48 12.02
CA PRO A 32 -10.52 -4.62 11.74
C PRO A 32 -9.23 -4.19 11.04
N SER A 33 -8.14 -4.80 11.46
CA SER A 33 -6.82 -4.54 10.87
C SER A 33 -6.09 -5.86 10.72
N GLY A 34 -5.00 -5.82 9.97
CA GLY A 34 -4.16 -6.99 9.78
C GLY A 34 -4.73 -7.97 8.76
N PRO A 35 -4.28 -9.24 8.82
CA PRO A 35 -4.62 -10.22 7.78
C PRO A 35 -6.10 -10.60 7.71
N GLU A 36 -6.86 -10.28 8.74
CA GLU A 36 -8.29 -10.60 8.77
C GLU A 36 -9.15 -9.56 8.04
N ALA A 37 -8.57 -8.44 7.66
CA ALA A 37 -9.32 -7.39 6.97
C ALA A 37 -9.68 -7.82 5.56
N HIS A 38 -10.97 -7.81 5.26
CA HIS A 38 -11.45 -8.08 3.92
C HIS A 38 -11.28 -6.87 3.02
N ARG A 39 -11.41 -7.08 1.69
CA ARG A 39 -11.26 -5.99 0.72
C ARG A 39 -12.16 -4.80 1.05
N GLY A 40 -13.42 -5.04 1.38
CA GLY A 40 -14.34 -3.97 1.76
C GLY A 40 -13.88 -3.22 3.00
N ALA A 41 -13.33 -3.94 3.98
CA ALA A 41 -12.82 -3.32 5.19
C ALA A 41 -11.59 -2.45 4.88
N ARG A 42 -10.78 -2.84 3.91
CA ARG A 42 -9.61 -2.03 3.50
C ARG A 42 -10.02 -0.72 2.86
N VAL A 43 -11.10 -0.72 2.06
CA VAL A 43 -11.63 0.50 1.47
C VAL A 43 -12.16 1.41 2.58
N ALA A 44 -12.89 0.83 3.54
CA ALA A 44 -13.39 1.60 4.69
C ALA A 44 -12.24 2.13 5.55
N TYR A 45 -11.16 1.37 5.68
CA TYR A 45 -9.97 1.79 6.41
C TYR A 45 -9.35 3.03 5.76
N GLY A 46 -9.22 3.02 4.43
CA GLY A 46 -8.67 4.17 3.72
C GLY A 46 -9.52 5.43 3.88
N ALA A 47 -10.84 5.28 3.84
CA ALA A 47 -11.74 6.41 4.06
C ALA A 47 -11.63 6.94 5.49
N ALA A 48 -11.52 6.04 6.47
CA ALA A 48 -11.36 6.44 7.86
C ALA A 48 -10.03 7.14 8.09
N ALA A 49 -8.96 6.67 7.46
CA ALA A 49 -7.64 7.29 7.55
C ALA A 49 -7.68 8.71 6.96
N ALA A 50 -8.31 8.87 5.81
CA ALA A 50 -8.43 10.17 5.17
C ALA A 50 -9.20 11.15 6.05
N ALA A 51 -10.28 10.69 6.66
CA ALA A 51 -11.08 11.51 7.57
C ALA A 51 -10.26 11.90 8.81
N ALA A 52 -9.51 10.96 9.38
CA ALA A 52 -8.68 11.23 10.54
C ALA A 52 -7.58 12.25 10.24
N LEU A 53 -7.06 12.24 9.03
CA LEU A 53 -6.01 13.16 8.62
C LEU A 53 -6.54 14.47 8.03
N GLY A 54 -7.85 14.58 7.82
CA GLY A 54 -8.45 15.78 7.26
C GLY A 54 -8.14 16.00 5.80
N VAL A 55 -7.92 14.92 5.03
CA VAL A 55 -7.66 15.00 3.60
C VAL A 55 -8.73 14.22 2.84
N SER A 56 -8.91 14.54 1.56
CA SER A 56 -9.84 13.76 0.76
C SER A 56 -9.24 12.40 0.41
N PRO A 57 -10.05 11.35 0.29
CA PRO A 57 -9.53 10.02 -0.04
C PRO A 57 -8.75 9.96 -1.35
N GLU A 58 -9.04 10.86 -2.30
CA GLU A 58 -8.30 10.92 -3.56
C GLU A 58 -6.87 11.40 -3.39
N ARG A 59 -6.58 12.07 -2.27
CA ARG A 59 -5.23 12.58 -1.97
C ARG A 59 -4.45 11.67 -1.06
N LEU A 60 -5.09 10.69 -0.47
CA LEU A 60 -4.44 9.70 0.38
C LEU A 60 -4.21 8.44 -0.46
N TYR A 61 -2.94 8.10 -0.66
CA TYR A 61 -2.58 6.96 -1.49
C TYR A 61 -2.31 5.72 -0.65
N LYS A 62 -2.56 4.57 -1.23
CA LYS A 62 -2.23 3.28 -0.62
C LYS A 62 -1.31 2.53 -1.56
N THR A 63 -0.45 1.70 -1.00
CA THR A 63 0.46 0.85 -1.75
C THR A 63 0.04 -0.61 -1.55
N LEU A 64 -0.19 -1.29 -2.65
CA LEU A 64 -0.53 -2.71 -2.63
C LEU A 64 0.58 -3.48 -3.31
N VAL A 65 0.93 -4.63 -2.75
CA VAL A 65 1.92 -5.52 -3.36
C VAL A 65 1.15 -6.57 -4.15
N ILE A 66 1.51 -6.73 -5.42
CA ILE A 66 0.86 -7.71 -6.29
C ILE A 66 1.88 -8.73 -6.78
N ALA A 67 1.41 -9.95 -6.96
CA ALA A 67 2.20 -11.03 -7.51
C ALA A 67 1.78 -11.25 -8.96
N LEU A 68 2.75 -11.39 -9.84
CA LEU A 68 2.54 -11.53 -11.28
C LEU A 68 2.76 -12.96 -11.73
N GLU A 69 2.00 -13.37 -12.74
CA GLU A 69 2.15 -14.69 -13.36
C GLU A 69 1.96 -14.58 -14.86
N GLY A 70 2.78 -15.31 -15.58
CA GLY A 70 2.64 -15.46 -17.03
C GLY A 70 3.09 -14.26 -17.83
N GLY A 71 2.97 -14.38 -19.14
CA GLY A 71 3.41 -13.31 -20.04
C GLY A 71 4.91 -13.11 -19.96
N SER A 72 5.33 -11.85 -19.90
CA SER A 72 6.74 -11.46 -19.75
C SER A 72 7.21 -11.50 -18.32
N ALA A 73 6.31 -11.66 -17.37
CA ALA A 73 6.67 -11.66 -15.95
C ALA A 73 7.18 -13.03 -15.53
N THR A 74 8.12 -13.05 -14.60
CA THR A 74 8.53 -14.28 -13.92
C THR A 74 7.44 -14.64 -12.91
N ASP A 75 7.02 -15.90 -12.90
CA ASP A 75 5.97 -16.33 -11.97
C ASP A 75 6.37 -16.02 -10.53
N GLY A 76 5.48 -15.34 -9.83
CA GLY A 76 5.71 -14.91 -8.46
C GLY A 76 6.47 -13.59 -8.34
N GLU A 77 6.79 -12.95 -9.45
CA GLU A 77 7.41 -11.63 -9.42
C GLU A 77 6.49 -10.63 -8.73
N LEU A 78 7.06 -9.81 -7.86
CA LEU A 78 6.28 -8.82 -7.12
C LEU A 78 6.38 -7.44 -7.76
N ALA A 79 5.29 -6.72 -7.70
CA ALA A 79 5.23 -5.34 -8.14
C ALA A 79 4.43 -4.52 -7.13
N LEU A 80 4.65 -3.22 -7.14
CA LEU A 80 3.91 -2.31 -6.26
C LEU A 80 2.88 -1.53 -7.07
N ALA A 81 1.68 -1.46 -6.55
CA ALA A 81 0.63 -0.64 -7.13
C ALA A 81 0.29 0.47 -6.14
N VAL A 82 0.43 1.72 -6.57
CA VAL A 82 0.13 2.89 -5.75
C VAL A 82 -1.09 3.57 -6.35
N LEU A 83 -2.13 3.72 -5.56
CA LEU A 83 -3.39 4.28 -6.05
C LEU A 83 -4.10 5.05 -4.93
N PRO A 84 -5.00 5.98 -5.28
CA PRO A 84 -5.78 6.69 -4.26
C PRO A 84 -6.58 5.73 -3.41
N SER A 85 -6.75 6.04 -2.13
CA SER A 85 -7.48 5.18 -1.22
C SER A 85 -8.94 5.00 -1.60
N SER A 86 -9.50 5.92 -2.37
CA SER A 86 -10.87 5.84 -2.87
C SER A 86 -11.02 4.89 -4.07
N ALA A 87 -9.91 4.45 -4.65
CA ALA A 87 -9.93 3.59 -5.83
C ALA A 87 -9.70 2.13 -5.46
N GLU A 88 -10.21 1.25 -6.30
CA GLU A 88 -9.92 -0.18 -6.19
C GLU A 88 -8.94 -0.58 -7.28
N LEU A 89 -8.02 -1.46 -6.93
CA LEU A 89 -7.06 -1.96 -7.89
C LEU A 89 -7.75 -2.91 -8.88
N SER A 90 -7.57 -2.62 -10.16
CA SER A 90 -7.95 -3.57 -11.20
C SER A 90 -6.77 -4.52 -11.44
N GLU A 91 -6.88 -5.72 -10.94
CA GLU A 91 -5.81 -6.71 -11.10
C GLU A 91 -5.58 -7.00 -12.58
N ARG A 92 -6.66 -7.02 -13.36
CA ARG A 92 -6.58 -7.25 -14.79
C ARG A 92 -5.82 -6.14 -15.51
N ALA A 93 -6.12 -4.89 -15.17
CA ALA A 93 -5.44 -3.75 -15.77
C ALA A 93 -3.95 -3.71 -15.36
N ALA A 94 -3.67 -4.06 -14.11
CA ALA A 94 -2.30 -4.13 -13.62
C ALA A 94 -1.50 -5.18 -14.36
N ALA A 95 -2.08 -6.37 -14.57
CA ALA A 95 -1.43 -7.43 -15.32
C ALA A 95 -1.12 -6.97 -16.75
N ALA A 96 -2.09 -6.35 -17.42
CA ALA A 96 -1.90 -5.86 -18.77
C ALA A 96 -0.79 -4.81 -18.84
N ALA A 97 -0.77 -3.89 -17.90
CA ALA A 97 0.24 -2.83 -17.86
C ALA A 97 1.65 -3.37 -17.66
N LEU A 98 1.78 -4.47 -16.92
CA LEU A 98 3.08 -5.05 -16.57
C LEU A 98 3.48 -6.22 -17.47
N GLY A 99 2.70 -6.50 -18.50
CA GLY A 99 3.02 -7.57 -19.43
C GLY A 99 2.81 -8.97 -18.88
N ALA A 100 2.03 -9.11 -17.82
CA ALA A 100 1.72 -10.40 -17.22
C ALA A 100 0.34 -10.88 -17.68
N LYS A 101 0.09 -12.17 -17.51
CA LYS A 101 -1.23 -12.73 -17.79
C LYS A 101 -2.16 -12.57 -16.61
N ARG A 102 -1.63 -12.59 -15.40
CA ARG A 102 -2.39 -12.50 -14.16
C ARG A 102 -1.64 -11.68 -13.13
N ALA A 103 -2.40 -10.94 -12.35
CA ALA A 103 -1.89 -10.22 -11.17
C ALA A 103 -2.87 -10.42 -10.04
N THR A 104 -2.36 -10.73 -8.85
CA THR A 104 -3.18 -10.92 -7.66
C THR A 104 -2.50 -10.23 -6.48
N LEU A 105 -3.27 -9.87 -5.46
CA LEU A 105 -2.67 -9.31 -4.25
C LEU A 105 -1.73 -10.36 -3.65
N ALA A 106 -0.52 -9.93 -3.34
CA ALA A 106 0.48 -10.83 -2.78
C ALA A 106 0.13 -11.22 -1.35
N SER A 107 0.51 -12.43 -0.96
CA SER A 107 0.34 -12.88 0.41
C SER A 107 1.31 -12.15 1.33
N THR A 108 0.97 -12.09 2.62
CA THR A 108 1.86 -11.49 3.62
C THR A 108 3.21 -12.18 3.63
N GLU A 109 3.23 -13.50 3.48
CA GLU A 109 4.46 -14.27 3.45
C GLU A 109 5.35 -13.87 2.26
N ALA A 110 4.76 -13.70 1.09
CA ALA A 110 5.51 -13.30 -0.09
C ALA A 110 6.11 -11.91 0.08
N VAL A 111 5.39 -11.00 0.71
CA VAL A 111 5.85 -9.63 0.93
C VAL A 111 7.03 -9.60 1.91
N GLN A 112 7.05 -10.50 2.88
CA GLN A 112 8.09 -10.51 3.91
C GLN A 112 9.38 -11.19 3.47
N ARG A 113 9.36 -11.85 2.33
CA ARG A 113 10.59 -12.46 1.78
C ARG A 113 11.44 -11.40 1.03
#